data_b852b80fa93e7245c855a70ac20f6fbe
#
_entry.id   b852b80fa93e7245c855a70ac20f6fbe
#
_cell.length_a   1.000
_cell.length_b   1.000
_cell.length_c   1.000
_cell.angle_alpha   90.00
_cell.angle_beta   90.00
_cell.angle_gamma   90.00
#
_symmetry.space_group_name_H-M   'P 1'
#
loop_
_entity.id
_entity.type
_entity.pdbx_description
1 polymer ?
#
loop_
_entity_poly.entity_id
_entity_poly.type
_entity_poly.pdbx_seq_one_letter_code
_entity_poly.pdbx_strand_id
1 'polypeptide(L)'
;MSGAEPDRGDDGHGDTYTGPSGVQRGSGNLQVNFHEHRAGILSACAVALVCVATVIAVRVGGGDDRDTGAVAPPAKSPATATATAPRTVPGTADPSVLTGRLVNQDSRLCLRVPGTDEGLVPVQDTCTDDADRTWTLAPQEAGGATRTLRNAHSGRCLAVAGAENFAPARQFACTAARQDEQHWELQWGSGDRADRFMLRNAVNAKCLTVRGRESTRPAAQTSCGDQYDDQWWHLVP
;
A
#
# COMPACT_ATOMS: atom_id res chain seq x y z
N MET A 1 23.62 -78.80 11.21
CA MET A 1 24.43 -78.07 10.19
C MET A 1 24.10 -76.61 10.37
N SER A 2 24.99 -75.95 11.09
CA SER A 2 24.90 -74.55 11.45
C SER A 2 25.29 -73.66 10.25
N GLY A 3 24.47 -72.73 9.92
CA GLY A 3 24.78 -71.63 9.00
C GLY A 3 24.77 -70.34 9.78
N ALA A 4 25.94 -69.74 9.99
CA ALA A 4 26.16 -68.51 10.66
C ALA A 4 25.88 -67.36 9.65
N GLU A 5 25.07 -66.39 10.07
CA GLU A 5 24.80 -65.14 9.39
C GLU A 5 25.84 -64.09 9.83
N PRO A 6 26.43 -63.27 8.94
CA PRO A 6 27.35 -62.22 9.34
C PRO A 6 26.58 -60.98 9.77
N ASP A 7 26.92 -60.53 10.94
CA ASP A 7 26.64 -59.26 11.57
C ASP A 7 27.04 -58.09 10.68
N ARG A 8 26.06 -57.19 10.35
CA ARG A 8 26.30 -55.97 9.61
C ARG A 8 26.31 -54.81 10.60
N GLY A 9 27.52 -54.39 10.99
CA GLY A 9 27.72 -53.23 11.84
C GLY A 9 27.05 -51.98 11.30
N ASP A 10 26.27 -51.42 12.17
CA ASP A 10 25.62 -50.10 12.02
C ASP A 10 26.63 -49.03 12.48
N ASP A 11 27.33 -48.44 11.52
CA ASP A 11 28.19 -47.29 11.79
C ASP A 11 27.33 -46.03 11.82
N GLY A 12 26.66 -45.79 12.94
CA GLY A 12 26.01 -44.55 13.26
C GLY A 12 27.01 -43.40 13.42
N HIS A 13 27.29 -42.68 12.34
CA HIS A 13 27.95 -41.37 12.42
C HIS A 13 26.91 -40.33 12.85
N GLY A 14 26.81 -40.16 14.15
CA GLY A 14 26.14 -39.00 14.74
C GLY A 14 27.06 -37.79 14.66
N ASP A 15 26.85 -36.95 13.65
CA ASP A 15 27.48 -35.62 13.60
C ASP A 15 26.83 -34.71 14.64
N THR A 16 27.45 -34.65 15.82
CA THR A 16 27.13 -33.68 16.86
C THR A 16 27.75 -32.34 16.47
N TYR A 17 26.96 -31.47 15.89
CA TYR A 17 27.34 -30.10 15.54
C TYR A 17 27.36 -29.25 16.82
N THR A 18 28.49 -29.16 17.50
CA THR A 18 28.76 -28.21 18.58
C THR A 18 29.80 -27.21 18.11
N GLY A 19 29.33 -26.10 17.50
CA GLY A 19 30.20 -24.97 17.16
C GLY A 19 29.38 -23.73 16.82
N PRO A 20 29.84 -22.51 17.19
CA PRO A 20 29.16 -21.29 16.84
C PRO A 20 29.20 -21.09 15.32
N SER A 21 28.04 -20.84 14.75
CA SER A 21 27.71 -20.40 13.40
C SER A 21 28.85 -20.35 12.39
N GLY A 22 28.75 -21.24 11.42
CA GLY A 22 29.72 -21.36 10.33
C GLY A 22 29.90 -20.08 9.56
N VAL A 23 31.14 -19.66 9.45
CA VAL A 23 31.59 -18.62 8.52
C VAL A 23 31.39 -19.15 7.10
N GLN A 24 30.41 -18.65 6.39
CA GLN A 24 30.29 -18.87 4.96
C GLN A 24 31.43 -18.15 4.24
N ARG A 25 32.38 -18.90 3.72
CA ARG A 25 33.37 -18.42 2.76
C ARG A 25 32.72 -18.40 1.37
N GLY A 26 32.07 -17.30 1.04
CA GLY A 26 31.68 -16.95 -0.33
C GLY A 26 32.35 -15.63 -0.70
N SER A 27 33.19 -15.64 -1.73
CA SER A 27 33.74 -14.42 -2.29
C SER A 27 32.62 -13.61 -2.93
N GLY A 28 32.20 -12.51 -2.25
CA GLY A 28 31.18 -11.61 -2.78
C GLY A 28 30.18 -11.04 -1.77
N ASN A 29 30.33 -11.26 -0.46
CA ASN A 29 29.46 -10.61 0.52
C ASN A 29 29.87 -9.15 0.72
N LEU A 30 29.17 -8.25 0.05
CA LEU A 30 29.18 -6.82 0.39
C LEU A 30 28.40 -6.65 1.69
N GLN A 31 29.09 -6.60 2.82
CA GLN A 31 28.50 -6.09 4.06
C GLN A 31 28.41 -4.59 3.96
N VAL A 32 27.23 -4.07 3.64
CA VAL A 32 26.95 -2.62 3.74
C VAL A 32 26.72 -2.31 5.23
N ASN A 33 27.70 -1.67 5.82
CA ASN A 33 27.66 -1.23 7.22
C ASN A 33 26.85 0.07 7.32
N PHE A 34 25.61 0.02 7.81
CA PHE A 34 24.69 1.17 7.91
C PHE A 34 25.02 2.14 9.05
N HIS A 35 26.24 2.16 9.57
CA HIS A 35 26.56 2.98 10.76
C HIS A 35 27.03 4.40 10.49
N GLU A 36 27.18 4.88 9.24
CA GLU A 36 27.79 6.20 8.98
C GLU A 36 26.89 7.28 8.35
N HIS A 37 25.58 7.11 8.26
CA HIS A 37 24.74 8.16 7.65
C HIS A 37 23.98 9.07 8.63
N ARG A 38 24.27 9.02 9.94
CA ARG A 38 23.63 9.98 10.88
C ARG A 38 24.32 11.34 10.94
N ALA A 39 25.54 11.49 10.48
CA ALA A 39 26.28 12.77 10.52
C ALA A 39 26.03 13.68 9.29
N GLY A 40 25.59 13.12 8.15
CA GLY A 40 25.38 13.90 6.91
C GLY A 40 24.07 14.68 6.84
N ILE A 41 23.03 14.26 7.57
CA ILE A 41 21.70 14.87 7.48
C ILE A 41 21.62 16.19 8.27
N LEU A 42 22.40 16.34 9.35
CA LEU A 42 22.40 17.57 10.14
C LEU A 42 23.12 18.73 9.44
N SER A 43 24.06 18.45 8.53
CA SER A 43 24.78 19.48 7.78
C SER A 43 23.98 20.11 6.65
N ALA A 44 23.08 19.33 6.01
CA ALA A 44 22.23 19.83 4.93
C ALA A 44 21.10 20.75 5.44
N CYS A 45 20.57 20.50 6.63
CA CYS A 45 19.53 21.35 7.23
C CYS A 45 20.06 22.73 7.69
N ALA A 46 21.32 22.82 8.09
CA ALA A 46 21.90 24.11 8.52
C ALA A 46 22.10 25.09 7.36
N VAL A 47 22.45 24.63 6.17
CA VAL A 47 22.60 25.45 4.97
C VAL A 47 21.25 25.93 4.43
N ALA A 48 20.19 25.10 4.49
CA ALA A 48 18.87 25.50 4.04
C ALA A 48 18.21 26.57 4.91
N LEU A 49 18.47 26.59 6.23
CA LEU A 49 17.93 27.60 7.15
C LEU A 49 18.59 28.99 6.98
N VAL A 50 19.85 29.04 6.59
CA VAL A 50 20.55 30.32 6.33
C VAL A 50 20.05 30.95 5.02
N CYS A 51 19.72 30.16 3.99
CA CYS A 51 19.18 30.68 2.73
C CYS A 51 17.78 31.27 2.86
N VAL A 52 16.91 30.73 3.73
CA VAL A 52 15.57 31.25 3.95
C VAL A 52 15.58 32.56 4.73
N ALA A 53 16.49 32.74 5.68
CA ALA A 53 16.61 33.96 6.47
C ALA A 53 17.08 35.19 5.64
N THR A 54 17.88 34.98 4.60
CA THR A 54 18.38 36.07 3.74
C THR A 54 17.37 36.56 2.73
N VAL A 55 16.38 35.72 2.31
CA VAL A 55 15.34 36.13 1.36
C VAL A 55 14.24 36.97 2.03
N ILE A 56 13.98 36.79 3.32
CA ILE A 56 12.95 37.53 4.07
C ILE A 56 13.42 38.96 4.39
N ALA A 57 14.73 39.22 4.55
CA ALA A 57 15.26 40.53 4.92
C ALA A 57 15.25 41.60 3.78
N VAL A 58 15.05 41.17 2.53
CA VAL A 58 15.07 42.05 1.35
C VAL A 58 13.69 42.59 0.96
N ARG A 59 12.59 42.12 1.58
CA ARG A 59 11.21 42.49 1.19
C ARG A 59 10.50 43.46 2.15
N VAL A 60 11.17 44.04 3.16
CA VAL A 60 10.57 44.94 4.15
C VAL A 60 11.06 46.41 4.01
N GLY A 61 11.62 46.79 2.91
CA GLY A 61 12.10 48.17 2.71
C GLY A 61 11.61 48.79 1.41
N GLY A 62 10.61 49.67 1.51
CA GLY A 62 10.18 50.61 0.46
C GLY A 62 8.70 50.51 0.15
N GLY A 63 7.89 51.48 0.31
CA GLY A 63 7.93 52.91 0.54
C GLY A 63 6.51 53.47 0.46
N ASP A 64 6.30 54.47 1.19
CA ASP A 64 5.12 55.33 1.25
C ASP A 64 4.64 55.85 -0.12
N ASP A 65 3.34 56.12 -0.27
CA ASP A 65 2.76 57.45 -0.46
C ASP A 65 1.28 57.43 -0.90
N ARG A 66 0.46 58.12 -0.09
CA ARG A 66 -0.65 59.04 -0.43
C ARG A 66 -1.53 58.76 -1.67
N ASP A 67 -2.79 58.91 -1.67
CA ASP A 67 -3.69 59.94 -1.18
C ASP A 67 -5.14 59.76 -1.75
N THR A 68 -6.09 60.45 -1.11
CA THR A 68 -7.38 60.91 -1.60
C THR A 68 -8.54 59.95 -1.88
N GLY A 69 -9.44 60.05 -0.99
CA GLY A 69 -10.86 60.18 -0.93
C GLY A 69 -11.74 60.03 -2.16
N ALA A 70 -12.76 59.14 -2.06
CA ALA A 70 -14.00 59.29 -2.80
C ALA A 70 -15.15 58.66 -1.99
N VAL A 71 -16.19 59.45 -1.85
CA VAL A 71 -17.46 59.30 -1.18
C VAL A 71 -18.25 58.10 -1.75
N ALA A 72 -18.74 57.24 -0.86
CA ALA A 72 -19.65 56.13 -1.22
C ALA A 72 -21.10 56.61 -1.37
N PRO A 73 -21.89 56.16 -2.36
CA PRO A 73 -23.34 56.26 -2.36
C PRO A 73 -24.01 55.10 -1.60
N PRO A 74 -25.25 55.24 -1.13
CA PRO A 74 -25.90 54.32 -0.20
C PRO A 74 -26.27 52.99 -0.84
N ALA A 75 -26.01 51.93 -0.10
CA ALA A 75 -26.34 50.55 -0.46
C ALA A 75 -27.86 50.33 -0.44
N LYS A 76 -28.37 49.79 -1.56
CA LYS A 76 -29.67 49.13 -1.62
C LYS A 76 -29.58 47.75 -1.02
N SER A 77 -30.46 47.44 -0.06
CA SER A 77 -30.62 46.11 0.53
C SER A 77 -30.89 45.06 -0.57
N PRO A 78 -30.15 43.94 -0.55
CA PRO A 78 -30.50 42.80 -1.37
C PRO A 78 -31.62 41.98 -0.74
N ALA A 79 -32.60 41.63 -1.58
CA ALA A 79 -33.68 40.73 -1.27
C ALA A 79 -33.14 39.36 -0.79
N THR A 80 -33.73 38.84 0.27
CA THR A 80 -33.49 37.50 0.78
C THR A 80 -33.87 36.46 -0.27
N ALA A 81 -32.91 35.93 -0.99
CA ALA A 81 -33.12 34.75 -1.80
C ALA A 81 -33.12 33.51 -0.87
N THR A 82 -34.30 32.91 -0.73
CA THR A 82 -34.46 31.62 -0.08
C THR A 82 -33.65 30.59 -0.87
N ALA A 83 -32.52 30.20 -0.35
CA ALA A 83 -31.69 29.11 -0.91
C ALA A 83 -32.47 27.81 -0.73
N THR A 84 -33.04 27.31 -1.80
CA THR A 84 -33.52 25.92 -1.90
C THR A 84 -32.33 25.02 -1.76
N ALA A 85 -32.25 24.28 -0.65
CA ALA A 85 -31.22 23.25 -0.43
C ALA A 85 -31.24 22.25 -1.63
N PRO A 86 -30.09 21.91 -2.20
CA PRO A 86 -30.04 20.90 -3.25
C PRO A 86 -30.56 19.58 -2.70
N ARG A 87 -31.64 19.06 -3.30
CA ARG A 87 -32.09 17.68 -3.07
C ARG A 87 -30.95 16.78 -3.51
N THR A 88 -30.30 16.10 -2.55
CA THR A 88 -29.41 14.97 -2.82
C THR A 88 -30.27 13.87 -3.45
N VAL A 89 -30.23 13.75 -4.75
CA VAL A 89 -30.75 12.57 -5.46
C VAL A 89 -29.89 11.40 -4.99
N PRO A 90 -30.46 10.26 -4.54
CA PRO A 90 -29.66 9.07 -4.29
C PRO A 90 -28.90 8.76 -5.58
N GLY A 91 -27.58 8.95 -5.57
CA GLY A 91 -26.73 8.69 -6.72
C GLY A 91 -26.89 7.23 -7.12
N THR A 92 -27.25 7.00 -8.37
CA THR A 92 -27.14 5.66 -8.97
C THR A 92 -25.69 5.21 -8.78
N ALA A 93 -25.47 4.08 -8.12
CA ALA A 93 -24.11 3.58 -7.91
C ALA A 93 -23.42 3.44 -9.26
N ASP A 94 -22.22 3.99 -9.39
CA ASP A 94 -21.44 3.87 -10.62
C ASP A 94 -21.12 2.38 -10.85
N PRO A 95 -21.57 1.76 -11.94
CA PRO A 95 -21.36 0.34 -12.20
C PRO A 95 -19.88 -0.03 -12.36
N SER A 96 -19.00 0.94 -12.54
CA SER A 96 -17.56 0.73 -12.58
C SER A 96 -16.93 0.57 -11.19
N VAL A 97 -17.63 0.96 -10.12
CA VAL A 97 -17.19 0.79 -8.73
C VAL A 97 -17.56 -0.62 -8.25
N LEU A 98 -16.55 -1.40 -7.92
CA LEU A 98 -16.71 -2.74 -7.39
C LEU A 98 -16.55 -2.71 -5.86
N THR A 99 -17.46 -3.36 -5.13
CA THR A 99 -17.38 -3.44 -3.66
C THR A 99 -17.60 -4.87 -3.20
N GLY A 100 -16.77 -5.35 -2.28
CA GLY A 100 -16.86 -6.68 -1.72
C GLY A 100 -15.63 -7.08 -0.94
N ARG A 101 -15.56 -8.36 -0.58
CA ARG A 101 -14.43 -8.99 0.10
C ARG A 101 -13.44 -9.52 -0.94
N LEU A 102 -12.17 -9.17 -0.78
CA LEU A 102 -11.09 -9.72 -1.59
C LEU A 102 -10.65 -11.06 -1.02
N VAL A 103 -11.01 -12.15 -1.69
CA VAL A 103 -10.69 -13.52 -1.29
C VAL A 103 -9.50 -14.01 -2.08
N ASN A 104 -8.45 -14.44 -1.37
CA ASN A 104 -7.25 -14.99 -1.97
C ASN A 104 -7.52 -16.40 -2.52
N GLN A 105 -7.02 -16.72 -3.71
CA GLN A 105 -7.26 -17.99 -4.38
C GLN A 105 -6.58 -19.17 -3.67
N ASP A 106 -5.36 -18.99 -3.17
CA ASP A 106 -4.60 -20.07 -2.54
C ASP A 106 -5.15 -20.42 -1.15
N SER A 107 -5.32 -19.39 -0.30
CA SER A 107 -5.70 -19.59 1.10
C SER A 107 -7.21 -19.67 1.33
N ARG A 108 -8.03 -19.11 0.44
CA ARG A 108 -9.47 -18.91 0.60
C ARG A 108 -9.83 -17.94 1.74
N LEU A 109 -8.85 -17.21 2.24
CA LEU A 109 -9.03 -16.18 3.27
C LEU A 109 -9.25 -14.81 2.64
N CYS A 110 -9.86 -13.91 3.41
CA CYS A 110 -10.14 -12.55 3.02
C CYS A 110 -9.01 -11.59 3.41
N LEU A 111 -8.71 -10.64 2.55
CA LEU A 111 -7.84 -9.52 2.90
C LEU A 111 -8.55 -8.59 3.88
N ARG A 112 -7.98 -8.36 5.05
CA ARG A 112 -8.51 -7.48 6.09
C ARG A 112 -7.48 -6.47 6.58
N VAL A 113 -7.94 -5.35 7.15
CA VAL A 113 -7.09 -4.41 7.88
C VAL A 113 -7.19 -4.66 9.39
N PRO A 114 -6.07 -4.72 10.13
CA PRO A 114 -6.10 -5.01 11.57
C PRO A 114 -6.53 -3.82 12.44
N GLY A 115 -6.80 -2.66 11.84
CA GLY A 115 -7.19 -1.43 12.53
C GLY A 115 -7.27 -0.23 11.60
N THR A 116 -7.41 0.98 12.17
CA THR A 116 -7.64 2.20 11.41
C THR A 116 -6.41 3.09 11.25
N ASP A 117 -5.28 2.79 11.88
CA ASP A 117 -4.09 3.61 11.85
C ASP A 117 -3.35 3.52 10.50
N GLU A 118 -2.66 4.60 10.13
CA GLU A 118 -1.81 4.62 8.93
C GLU A 118 -0.60 3.71 9.09
N GLY A 119 -0.15 3.16 7.96
CA GLY A 119 1.01 2.29 7.92
C GLY A 119 0.76 0.86 8.35
N LEU A 120 -0.45 0.52 8.85
CA LEU A 120 -0.77 -0.87 9.16
C LEU A 120 -0.76 -1.73 7.90
N VAL A 121 -0.24 -2.94 8.05
CA VAL A 121 -0.17 -3.94 6.99
C VAL A 121 -1.46 -4.76 7.01
N PRO A 122 -2.24 -4.79 5.93
CA PRO A 122 -3.36 -5.72 5.79
C PRO A 122 -2.87 -7.16 5.86
N VAL A 123 -3.70 -8.01 6.44
CA VAL A 123 -3.43 -9.44 6.59
C VAL A 123 -4.58 -10.26 6.00
N GLN A 124 -4.35 -11.53 5.74
CA GLN A 124 -5.46 -12.42 5.44
C GLN A 124 -6.05 -13.02 6.71
N ASP A 125 -7.37 -13.25 6.71
CA ASP A 125 -8.09 -13.87 7.81
C ASP A 125 -9.39 -14.51 7.33
N THR A 126 -10.07 -15.27 8.20
CA THR A 126 -11.38 -15.85 7.90
C THR A 126 -12.33 -14.80 7.34
N CYS A 127 -13.04 -15.14 6.26
CA CYS A 127 -14.02 -14.26 5.65
C CYS A 127 -15.26 -14.12 6.53
N THR A 128 -15.57 -12.88 6.89
CA THR A 128 -16.80 -12.47 7.59
C THR A 128 -17.37 -11.24 6.90
N ASP A 129 -18.56 -10.80 7.29
CA ASP A 129 -19.21 -9.60 6.71
C ASP A 129 -18.77 -8.30 7.39
N ASP A 130 -17.68 -8.33 8.16
CA ASP A 130 -17.17 -7.15 8.85
C ASP A 130 -16.57 -6.13 7.86
N ALA A 131 -16.70 -4.85 8.18
CA ALA A 131 -16.25 -3.75 7.34
C ALA A 131 -14.72 -3.76 7.11
N ASP A 132 -13.92 -4.35 8.01
CA ASP A 132 -12.47 -4.44 7.90
C ASP A 132 -11.99 -5.38 6.78
N ARG A 133 -12.89 -6.22 6.23
CA ARG A 133 -12.68 -7.12 5.09
C ARG A 133 -13.33 -6.63 3.81
N THR A 134 -14.13 -5.56 3.91
CA THR A 134 -14.83 -4.98 2.75
C THR A 134 -13.98 -3.91 2.08
N TRP A 135 -13.80 -4.06 0.78
CA TRP A 135 -13.00 -3.16 -0.06
C TRP A 135 -13.83 -2.58 -1.18
N THR A 136 -13.64 -1.30 -1.45
CA THR A 136 -14.19 -0.60 -2.61
C THR A 136 -13.08 -0.34 -3.60
N LEU A 137 -13.24 -0.85 -4.82
CA LEU A 137 -12.33 -0.69 -5.95
C LEU A 137 -12.93 0.37 -6.87
N ALA A 138 -12.54 1.62 -6.68
CA ALA A 138 -13.06 2.74 -7.44
C ALA A 138 -12.09 3.14 -8.56
N PRO A 139 -12.55 3.39 -9.80
CA PRO A 139 -11.69 3.91 -10.84
C PRO A 139 -11.17 5.30 -10.47
N GLN A 140 -9.94 5.61 -10.84
CA GLN A 140 -9.34 6.94 -10.64
C GLN A 140 -9.99 8.01 -11.50
N GLU A 141 -10.31 7.64 -12.72
CA GLU A 141 -11.00 8.48 -13.71
C GLU A 141 -12.16 7.69 -14.29
N ALA A 142 -13.20 8.38 -14.74
CA ALA A 142 -14.34 7.74 -15.36
C ALA A 142 -13.90 6.87 -16.55
N GLY A 143 -14.15 5.56 -16.48
CA GLY A 143 -13.72 4.58 -17.48
C GLY A 143 -12.23 4.21 -17.45
N GLY A 144 -11.47 4.70 -16.47
CA GLY A 144 -10.05 4.38 -16.31
C GLY A 144 -9.80 2.93 -15.91
N ALA A 145 -8.64 2.38 -16.33
CA ALA A 145 -8.21 1.03 -15.99
C ALA A 145 -7.66 0.94 -14.56
N THR A 146 -7.08 2.03 -14.05
CA THR A 146 -6.50 2.10 -12.71
C THR A 146 -7.56 2.37 -11.64
N ARG A 147 -7.39 1.73 -10.49
CA ARG A 147 -8.33 1.83 -9.37
C ARG A 147 -7.60 2.10 -8.06
N THR A 148 -8.27 2.78 -7.14
CA THR A 148 -7.90 2.75 -5.72
C THR A 148 -8.67 1.64 -5.01
N LEU A 149 -8.03 1.02 -4.03
CA LEU A 149 -8.64 0.03 -3.15
C LEU A 149 -8.80 0.66 -1.77
N ARG A 150 -10.04 1.03 -1.43
CA ARG A 150 -10.37 1.66 -0.15
C ARG A 150 -11.05 0.65 0.77
N ASN A 151 -10.54 0.51 1.98
CA ASN A 151 -11.16 -0.33 3.00
C ASN A 151 -12.36 0.37 3.66
N ALA A 152 -13.45 -0.35 3.88
CA ALA A 152 -14.69 0.24 4.43
C ALA A 152 -14.57 0.60 5.92
N HIS A 153 -13.79 -0.15 6.70
CA HIS A 153 -13.59 0.09 8.12
C HIS A 153 -12.67 1.28 8.39
N SER A 154 -11.49 1.27 7.79
CA SER A 154 -10.49 2.31 8.03
C SER A 154 -10.68 3.56 7.18
N GLY A 155 -11.40 3.46 6.06
CA GLY A 155 -11.53 4.52 5.07
C GLY A 155 -10.22 4.82 4.33
N ARG A 156 -9.18 3.99 4.50
CA ARG A 156 -7.85 4.17 3.91
C ARG A 156 -7.66 3.35 2.66
N CYS A 157 -6.70 3.77 1.85
CA CYS A 157 -6.33 3.12 0.60
C CYS A 157 -5.14 2.18 0.77
N LEU A 158 -5.18 1.06 0.06
CA LEU A 158 -4.07 0.12 -0.05
C LEU A 158 -2.96 0.75 -0.90
N ALA A 159 -1.73 0.71 -0.39
CA ALA A 159 -0.55 1.26 -1.04
C ALA A 159 0.65 0.32 -0.88
N VAL A 160 1.59 0.37 -1.83
CA VAL A 160 2.91 -0.25 -1.70
C VAL A 160 3.98 0.72 -2.15
N ALA A 161 4.91 1.03 -1.27
CA ALA A 161 6.05 1.87 -1.58
C ALA A 161 7.20 1.04 -2.17
N GLY A 162 7.88 1.62 -3.17
CA GLY A 162 9.05 1.01 -3.81
C GLY A 162 8.71 -0.11 -4.79
N ALA A 163 9.75 -0.79 -5.29
CA ALA A 163 9.63 -1.85 -6.30
C ALA A 163 10.22 -3.20 -5.87
N GLU A 164 10.59 -3.32 -4.60
CA GLU A 164 11.19 -4.54 -4.07
C GLU A 164 10.15 -5.66 -3.94
N ASN A 165 10.59 -6.90 -4.23
CA ASN A 165 9.76 -8.08 -3.93
C ASN A 165 9.61 -8.22 -2.42
N PHE A 166 8.40 -8.57 -2.01
CA PHE A 166 7.99 -8.74 -0.61
C PHE A 166 7.97 -7.43 0.21
N ALA A 167 8.03 -6.25 -0.46
CA ALA A 167 7.69 -5.01 0.20
C ALA A 167 6.25 -5.09 0.73
N PRO A 168 6.01 -4.74 2.02
CA PRO A 168 4.70 -4.88 2.64
C PRO A 168 3.70 -3.90 2.02
N ALA A 169 2.52 -4.40 1.69
CA ALA A 169 1.39 -3.53 1.42
C ALA A 169 0.94 -2.87 2.73
N ARG A 170 0.55 -1.59 2.67
CA ARG A 170 0.13 -0.82 3.83
C ARG A 170 -1.11 0.00 3.51
N GLN A 171 -1.83 0.41 4.52
CA GLN A 171 -2.93 1.36 4.35
C GLN A 171 -2.49 2.79 4.69
N PHE A 172 -2.92 3.76 3.87
CA PHE A 172 -2.66 5.18 4.08
C PHE A 172 -3.90 6.01 3.69
N ALA A 173 -3.90 7.30 4.05
CA ALA A 173 -4.91 8.21 3.55
C ALA A 173 -4.98 8.14 2.02
N CYS A 174 -6.20 8.13 1.47
CA CYS A 174 -6.41 8.17 0.02
C CYS A 174 -6.13 9.59 -0.49
N THR A 175 -4.91 9.89 -0.88
CA THR A 175 -4.48 11.24 -1.27
C THR A 175 -3.70 11.23 -2.57
N ALA A 176 -3.74 12.36 -3.28
CA ALA A 176 -2.95 12.58 -4.48
C ALA A 176 -1.43 12.47 -4.26
N ALA A 177 -0.95 12.72 -3.03
CA ALA A 177 0.48 12.64 -2.70
C ALA A 177 1.07 11.21 -2.75
N ARG A 178 0.22 10.18 -2.76
CA ARG A 178 0.61 8.77 -2.85
C ARG A 178 -0.04 8.04 -4.03
N GLN A 179 -0.41 8.78 -5.08
CA GLN A 179 -1.12 8.21 -6.23
C GLN A 179 -0.40 7.00 -6.79
N ASP A 180 0.89 7.11 -7.01
CA ASP A 180 1.68 6.05 -7.63
C ASP A 180 1.71 4.76 -6.80
N GLU A 181 1.66 4.88 -5.47
CA GLU A 181 1.65 3.73 -4.56
C GLU A 181 0.26 3.09 -4.42
N GLN A 182 -0.81 3.85 -4.69
CA GLN A 182 -2.22 3.47 -4.46
C GLN A 182 -2.98 3.08 -5.73
N HIS A 183 -2.36 3.15 -6.90
CA HIS A 183 -2.98 2.83 -8.17
C HIS A 183 -2.77 1.36 -8.54
N TRP A 184 -3.88 0.68 -8.78
CA TRP A 184 -3.92 -0.75 -9.07
C TRP A 184 -4.68 -1.03 -10.35
N GLU A 185 -4.15 -1.92 -11.16
CA GLU A 185 -4.79 -2.47 -12.35
C GLU A 185 -5.37 -3.85 -12.02
N LEU A 186 -6.58 -4.14 -12.49
CA LEU A 186 -7.18 -5.47 -12.43
C LEU A 186 -6.77 -6.26 -13.67
N GLN A 187 -5.86 -7.19 -13.51
CA GLN A 187 -5.48 -8.12 -14.58
C GLN A 187 -6.37 -9.36 -14.48
N TRP A 188 -7.45 -9.37 -15.26
CA TRP A 188 -8.40 -10.47 -15.27
C TRP A 188 -7.80 -11.73 -15.87
N GLY A 189 -8.12 -12.87 -15.27
CA GLY A 189 -7.79 -14.18 -15.80
C GLY A 189 -8.64 -14.57 -17.00
N SER A 190 -8.35 -15.73 -17.55
CA SER A 190 -9.10 -16.35 -18.64
C SER A 190 -9.37 -17.83 -18.34
N GLY A 191 -10.28 -18.45 -19.09
CA GLY A 191 -10.65 -19.85 -18.86
C GLY A 191 -11.17 -20.07 -17.43
N ASP A 192 -10.57 -21.01 -16.70
CA ASP A 192 -10.96 -21.35 -15.33
C ASP A 192 -10.71 -20.24 -14.29
N ARG A 193 -10.08 -19.14 -14.69
CA ARG A 193 -9.82 -17.97 -13.86
C ARG A 193 -10.53 -16.71 -14.34
N ALA A 194 -11.53 -16.82 -15.20
CA ALA A 194 -12.24 -15.66 -15.75
C ALA A 194 -12.99 -14.83 -14.69
N ASP A 195 -13.28 -15.40 -13.52
CA ASP A 195 -13.90 -14.77 -12.36
C ASP A 195 -12.88 -14.14 -11.37
N ARG A 196 -11.59 -14.16 -11.72
CA ARG A 196 -10.49 -13.77 -10.84
C ARG A 196 -9.58 -12.77 -11.52
N PHE A 197 -8.85 -12.02 -10.71
CA PHE A 197 -7.90 -11.03 -11.18
C PHE A 197 -6.66 -10.98 -10.29
N MET A 198 -5.54 -10.56 -10.86
CA MET A 198 -4.39 -10.07 -10.10
C MET A 198 -4.52 -8.56 -9.90
N LEU A 199 -4.13 -8.08 -8.72
CA LEU A 199 -4.01 -6.66 -8.41
C LEU A 199 -2.57 -6.24 -8.68
N ARG A 200 -2.35 -5.60 -9.84
CA ARG A 200 -1.04 -5.13 -10.27
C ARG A 200 -0.90 -3.65 -9.95
N ASN A 201 0.14 -3.28 -9.22
CA ASN A 201 0.44 -1.86 -9.00
C ASN A 201 0.82 -1.19 -10.32
N ALA A 202 0.19 -0.07 -10.64
CA ALA A 202 0.30 0.59 -11.95
C ALA A 202 1.71 1.18 -12.21
N VAL A 203 2.47 1.50 -11.16
CA VAL A 203 3.79 2.15 -11.30
C VAL A 203 4.93 1.15 -11.33
N ASN A 204 4.97 0.23 -10.37
CA ASN A 204 6.09 -0.70 -10.24
C ASN A 204 5.84 -2.07 -10.88
N ALA A 205 4.65 -2.29 -11.43
CA ALA A 205 4.26 -3.51 -12.14
C ALA A 205 4.31 -4.80 -11.28
N LYS A 206 4.26 -4.68 -9.94
CA LYS A 206 4.20 -5.81 -9.01
C LYS A 206 2.77 -6.17 -8.66
N CYS A 207 2.53 -7.44 -8.32
CA CYS A 207 1.23 -7.94 -7.92
C CYS A 207 1.11 -8.09 -6.40
N LEU A 208 -0.08 -7.78 -5.89
CA LEU A 208 -0.44 -8.04 -4.50
C LEU A 208 -0.47 -9.55 -4.25
N THR A 209 0.17 -9.97 -3.16
CA THR A 209 0.27 -11.37 -2.75
C THR A 209 0.10 -11.51 -1.24
N VAL A 210 -0.36 -12.68 -0.79
CA VAL A 210 -0.24 -13.12 0.61
C VAL A 210 0.30 -14.53 0.61
N ARG A 211 1.52 -14.70 1.08
CA ARG A 211 2.19 -16.00 1.08
C ARG A 211 1.78 -16.87 2.27
N GLY A 212 1.43 -18.11 1.98
CA GLY A 212 0.95 -19.08 2.97
C GLY A 212 -0.56 -19.01 3.19
N ARG A 213 -1.10 -20.01 3.88
CA ARG A 213 -2.55 -20.21 4.03
C ARG A 213 -3.06 -19.96 5.45
N GLU A 214 -2.19 -19.54 6.35
CA GLU A 214 -2.54 -19.27 7.74
C GLU A 214 -3.14 -17.86 7.88
N SER A 215 -4.06 -17.70 8.82
CA SER A 215 -4.55 -16.38 9.25
C SER A 215 -3.41 -15.50 9.70
N THR A 216 -3.58 -14.18 9.61
CA THR A 216 -2.62 -13.13 10.00
C THR A 216 -1.37 -13.02 9.12
N ARG A 217 -1.26 -13.77 8.02
CA ARG A 217 -0.19 -13.56 7.05
C ARG A 217 -0.31 -12.18 6.40
N PRO A 218 0.79 -11.41 6.36
CA PRO A 218 0.77 -10.05 5.84
C PRO A 218 0.70 -10.02 4.32
N ALA A 219 0.00 -9.03 3.81
CA ALA A 219 -0.02 -8.70 2.40
C ALA A 219 1.27 -7.97 1.99
N ALA A 220 1.78 -8.33 0.83
CA ALA A 220 2.99 -7.78 0.23
C ALA A 220 2.83 -7.68 -1.29
N GLN A 221 3.81 -7.15 -1.98
CA GLN A 221 3.92 -7.23 -3.43
C GLN A 221 5.04 -8.16 -3.87
N THR A 222 4.91 -8.72 -5.06
CA THR A 222 5.99 -9.49 -5.71
C THR A 222 5.85 -9.41 -7.25
N SER A 223 6.83 -9.90 -7.97
CA SER A 223 6.71 -10.03 -9.43
C SER A 223 5.48 -10.86 -9.79
N CYS A 224 4.66 -10.36 -10.73
CA CYS A 224 3.46 -11.06 -11.16
C CYS A 224 3.81 -12.38 -11.86
N GLY A 225 2.99 -13.41 -11.62
CA GLY A 225 3.10 -14.69 -12.29
C GLY A 225 1.81 -15.49 -12.15
N ASP A 226 1.24 -15.86 -13.27
CA ASP A 226 -0.08 -16.54 -13.37
C ASP A 226 -0.09 -17.93 -12.74
N GLN A 227 1.08 -18.55 -12.57
CA GLN A 227 1.24 -19.84 -11.92
C GLN A 227 1.10 -19.77 -10.39
N TYR A 228 1.09 -18.58 -9.78
CA TYR A 228 1.05 -18.41 -8.33
C TYR A 228 -0.36 -18.07 -7.86
N ASP A 229 -1.06 -19.02 -7.25
CA ASP A 229 -2.43 -18.85 -6.76
C ASP A 229 -2.56 -17.81 -5.64
N ASP A 230 -1.49 -17.53 -4.91
CA ASP A 230 -1.42 -16.51 -3.85
C ASP A 230 -1.47 -15.06 -4.36
N GLN A 231 -1.42 -14.85 -5.69
CA GLN A 231 -1.56 -13.55 -6.35
C GLN A 231 -2.95 -13.35 -6.99
N TRP A 232 -3.77 -14.40 -7.04
CA TRP A 232 -5.10 -14.35 -7.62
C TRP A 232 -6.15 -14.05 -6.56
N TRP A 233 -7.04 -13.14 -6.90
CA TRP A 233 -8.10 -12.66 -6.04
C TRP A 233 -9.44 -12.76 -6.75
N HIS A 234 -10.50 -12.98 -5.99
CA HIS A 234 -11.86 -12.76 -6.47
C HIS A 234 -12.61 -11.87 -5.49
N LEU A 235 -13.54 -11.09 -6.02
CA LEU A 235 -14.36 -10.18 -5.24
C LEU A 235 -15.70 -10.85 -4.93
N VAL A 236 -16.01 -11.02 -3.67
CA VAL A 236 -17.28 -11.57 -3.18
C VAL A 236 -18.05 -10.42 -2.54
N PRO A 237 -19.26 -10.10 -3.06
CA PRO A 237 -20.15 -9.06 -2.51
C PRO A 237 -20.53 -9.27 -1.06
#